data_b29b14358a4e2d5962bbf3d4c3811300
#
_entry.id   b29b14358a4e2d5962bbf3d4c3811300
#
_cell.length_a   1.000
_cell.length_b   1.000
_cell.length_c   1.000
_cell.angle_alpha   90.00
_cell.angle_beta   90.00
_cell.angle_gamma   90.00
#
_symmetry.space_group_name_H-M   'P 1'
#
loop_
_entity.id
_entity.type
_entity.pdbx_description
1 polymer ?
#
loop_
_entity_poly.entity_id
_entity_poly.type
_entity_poly.pdbx_seq_one_letter_code
_entity_poly.pdbx_strand_id
1 'polypeptide(L)'
;MKYNICHTVSPWVSVNSSNGGNLGRLFCLPFAGGGAAAYSRWIGRILAGIDLARVNLPGREARLREPLFTHLPPLVETLVKELVLWIDRPFALYGHSMGALLAFELARELRRRHGMLPAHLFVSGYRAPQLPPPEPPFSHLPDAEFIDRLRQYGGIPDLVVQNEELMDIFLPILRADFKMMEGYTYSEEPPLECPLTAFGGLSDPKIDREKIIAWNIHTSMRFSAHFFPGGHFFLHDSEPLVLRQINHQLNESLLAR
;
A
#
# COMPACT_ATOMS: atom_id res chain seq x y z
N MET A 1 23.53 18.95 -3.74
CA MET A 1 23.52 18.15 -2.49
C MET A 1 23.59 16.67 -2.89
N LYS A 2 24.64 15.95 -2.47
CA LYS A 2 24.84 14.53 -2.80
C LYS A 2 24.00 13.70 -1.82
N TYR A 3 23.00 12.99 -2.33
CA TYR A 3 22.29 11.99 -1.55
C TYR A 3 23.25 10.82 -1.28
N ASN A 4 23.58 10.57 -0.01
CA ASN A 4 24.25 9.35 0.37
C ASN A 4 23.23 8.21 0.27
N ILE A 5 23.32 7.44 -0.80
CA ILE A 5 22.56 6.22 -0.99
C ILE A 5 23.32 5.12 -0.23
N CYS A 6 22.94 4.88 1.02
CA CYS A 6 23.40 3.69 1.72
C CYS A 6 22.60 2.51 1.17
N HIS A 7 23.19 1.76 0.24
CA HIS A 7 22.60 0.57 -0.35
C HIS A 7 22.75 -0.61 0.60
N THR A 8 21.80 -0.79 1.51
CA THR A 8 21.57 -2.13 2.04
C THR A 8 20.72 -2.85 0.98
N VAL A 9 21.30 -3.83 0.31
CA VAL A 9 20.66 -4.50 -0.81
C VAL A 9 19.74 -5.59 -0.30
N SER A 10 18.45 -5.31 -0.19
CA SER A 10 17.41 -6.34 -0.11
C SER A 10 16.58 -6.32 -1.39
N PRO A 11 16.26 -7.45 -1.98
CA PRO A 11 15.34 -7.48 -3.12
C PRO A 11 13.93 -7.01 -2.73
N TRP A 12 13.59 -7.02 -1.42
CA TRP A 12 12.26 -6.70 -0.92
C TRP A 12 12.04 -5.23 -0.58
N VAL A 13 13.09 -4.47 -0.31
CA VAL A 13 12.97 -3.09 0.16
C VAL A 13 13.99 -2.19 -0.51
N SER A 14 13.52 -1.10 -1.10
CA SER A 14 14.35 0.01 -1.58
C SER A 14 14.23 1.18 -0.64
N VAL A 15 15.28 1.46 0.15
CA VAL A 15 15.28 2.54 1.13
C VAL A 15 15.94 3.79 0.57
N ASN A 16 15.23 4.93 0.71
CA ASN A 16 15.78 6.26 0.48
C ASN A 16 15.89 6.97 1.84
N SER A 17 17.12 7.08 2.32
CA SER A 17 17.39 7.71 3.61
C SER A 17 17.14 9.22 3.55
N SER A 18 16.50 9.74 4.60
CA SER A 18 16.25 11.16 4.76
C SER A 18 17.47 11.87 5.34
N ASN A 19 17.72 13.11 4.88
CA ASN A 19 18.66 14.00 5.54
C ASN A 19 18.02 14.54 6.84
N GLY A 20 18.67 14.35 7.99
CA GLY A 20 18.22 15.01 9.23
C GLY A 20 17.90 14.11 10.41
N GLY A 21 18.35 12.86 10.43
CA GLY A 21 18.22 11.97 11.58
C GLY A 21 17.45 10.68 11.29
N ASN A 22 17.49 9.78 12.27
CA ASN A 22 16.87 8.45 12.18
C ASN A 22 15.60 8.40 13.03
N LEU A 23 14.62 9.26 12.74
CA LEU A 23 13.40 9.38 13.53
C LEU A 23 12.43 8.22 13.30
N GLY A 24 12.44 7.66 12.08
CA GLY A 24 11.55 6.55 11.74
C GLY A 24 11.67 6.10 10.29
N ARG A 25 10.80 5.17 9.91
CA ARG A 25 10.73 4.63 8.56
C ARG A 25 9.28 4.49 8.12
N LEU A 26 8.97 4.94 6.90
CA LEU A 26 7.67 4.73 6.25
C LEU A 26 7.81 3.64 5.20
N PHE A 27 7.19 2.49 5.44
CA PHE A 27 7.08 1.43 4.43
C PHE A 27 5.87 1.69 3.53
N CYS A 28 6.10 1.74 2.23
CA CYS A 28 5.05 1.94 1.22
C CYS A 28 4.82 0.65 0.44
N LEU A 29 3.60 0.11 0.54
CA LEU A 29 3.16 -1.11 -0.13
C LEU A 29 2.38 -0.76 -1.41
N PRO A 30 2.73 -1.39 -2.56
CA PRO A 30 2.17 -1.02 -3.85
C PRO A 30 0.72 -1.49 -4.02
N PHE A 31 -0.02 -0.81 -4.89
CA PHE A 31 -1.33 -1.21 -5.40
C PHE A 31 -1.19 -2.34 -6.45
N ALA A 32 -2.31 -2.95 -6.84
CA ALA A 32 -2.33 -4.02 -7.84
C ALA A 32 -1.69 -3.57 -9.17
N GLY A 33 -0.79 -4.38 -9.71
CA GLY A 33 0.02 -4.06 -10.88
C GLY A 33 1.15 -3.07 -10.63
N GLY A 34 1.15 -2.37 -9.49
CA GLY A 34 2.19 -1.41 -9.13
C GLY A 34 3.43 -2.07 -8.52
N GLY A 35 4.53 -1.32 -8.51
CA GLY A 35 5.78 -1.67 -7.87
C GLY A 35 6.30 -0.54 -6.99
N ALA A 36 7.56 -0.65 -6.56
CA ALA A 36 8.20 0.38 -5.73
C ALA A 36 8.30 1.74 -6.44
N ALA A 37 8.37 1.76 -7.76
CA ALA A 37 8.40 2.98 -8.57
C ALA A 37 7.16 3.86 -8.38
N ALA A 38 6.02 3.30 -7.97
CA ALA A 38 4.80 4.06 -7.68
C ALA A 38 5.00 5.19 -6.67
N TYR A 39 5.96 5.02 -5.76
CA TYR A 39 6.27 5.99 -4.71
C TYR A 39 7.59 6.74 -4.93
N SER A 40 8.19 6.65 -6.12
CA SER A 40 9.48 7.32 -6.41
C SER A 40 9.39 8.84 -6.32
N ARG A 41 8.23 9.43 -6.64
CA ARG A 41 7.99 10.87 -6.53
C ARG A 41 7.92 11.37 -5.08
N TRP A 42 7.79 10.46 -4.10
CA TRP A 42 7.77 10.80 -2.68
C TRP A 42 9.16 10.98 -2.07
N ILE A 43 10.21 10.55 -2.80
CA ILE A 43 11.62 10.69 -2.37
C ILE A 43 11.94 12.17 -2.14
N GLY A 44 12.44 12.48 -0.93
CA GLY A 44 12.76 13.84 -0.51
C GLY A 44 11.56 14.73 -0.19
N ARG A 45 10.33 14.16 -0.20
CA ARG A 45 9.08 14.87 0.13
C ARG A 45 8.37 14.34 1.38
N ILE A 46 8.87 13.24 1.93
CA ILE A 46 8.48 12.74 3.25
C ILE A 46 9.17 13.58 4.33
N LEU A 47 8.54 13.66 5.50
CA LEU A 47 9.03 14.38 6.67
C LEU A 47 10.53 14.12 6.91
N ALA A 48 11.29 15.18 7.14
CA ALA A 48 12.72 15.06 7.41
C ALA A 48 12.98 14.14 8.62
N GLY A 49 13.98 13.26 8.49
CA GLY A 49 14.27 12.24 9.50
C GLY A 49 13.52 10.93 9.32
N ILE A 50 12.55 10.84 8.40
CA ILE A 50 11.83 9.60 8.08
C ILE A 50 12.37 9.01 6.77
N ASP A 51 12.89 7.79 6.84
CA ASP A 51 13.31 7.05 5.66
C ASP A 51 12.06 6.59 4.87
N LEU A 52 12.09 6.74 3.55
CA LEU A 52 11.10 6.15 2.66
C LEU A 52 11.56 4.75 2.23
N ALA A 53 10.87 3.72 2.70
CA ALA A 53 11.11 2.32 2.38
C ALA A 53 10.02 1.81 1.43
N ARG A 54 10.35 1.63 0.17
CA ARG A 54 9.42 1.18 -0.87
C ARG A 54 9.52 -0.33 -1.01
N VAL A 55 8.39 -1.02 -0.86
CA VAL A 55 8.31 -2.48 -0.90
C VAL A 55 8.30 -2.96 -2.35
N ASN A 56 9.21 -3.89 -2.67
CA ASN A 56 9.36 -4.51 -3.99
C ASN A 56 8.71 -5.91 -3.96
N LEU A 57 7.54 -6.07 -4.56
CA LEU A 57 6.90 -7.37 -4.67
C LEU A 57 7.50 -8.19 -5.83
N PRO A 58 7.52 -9.54 -5.74
CA PRO A 58 7.92 -10.41 -6.85
C PRO A 58 7.05 -10.24 -8.09
N GLY A 59 7.59 -10.62 -9.24
CA GLY A 59 6.89 -10.60 -10.51
C GLY A 59 6.79 -9.23 -11.19
N ARG A 60 7.50 -8.19 -10.66
CA ARG A 60 7.48 -6.83 -11.24
C ARG A 60 8.81 -6.12 -11.11
N GLU A 61 9.04 -5.10 -11.94
CA GLU A 61 10.26 -4.29 -11.96
C GLU A 61 11.53 -5.17 -12.01
N ALA A 62 12.50 -4.96 -11.11
CA ALA A 62 13.73 -5.76 -11.05
C ALA A 62 13.49 -7.25 -10.73
N ARG A 63 12.30 -7.59 -10.21
CA ARG A 63 11.92 -8.96 -9.81
C ARG A 63 10.94 -9.62 -10.78
N LEU A 64 10.84 -9.11 -12.03
CA LEU A 64 9.84 -9.52 -13.02
C LEU A 64 9.81 -11.05 -13.28
N ARG A 65 10.95 -11.73 -13.18
CA ARG A 65 11.06 -13.17 -13.44
C ARG A 65 10.72 -14.05 -12.24
N GLU A 66 10.46 -13.46 -11.07
CA GLU A 66 10.12 -14.22 -9.87
C GLU A 66 8.64 -14.62 -9.88
N PRO A 67 8.29 -15.76 -9.26
CA PRO A 67 6.91 -16.22 -9.18
C PRO A 67 5.98 -15.20 -8.49
N LEU A 68 4.79 -15.03 -9.04
CA LEU A 68 3.74 -14.16 -8.49
C LEU A 68 3.03 -14.84 -7.32
N PHE A 69 2.69 -14.06 -6.29
CA PHE A 69 1.79 -14.50 -5.25
C PHE A 69 0.33 -14.35 -5.71
N THR A 70 -0.47 -15.36 -5.47
CA THR A 70 -1.92 -15.38 -5.76
C THR A 70 -2.79 -15.51 -4.51
N HIS A 71 -2.16 -15.53 -3.32
CA HIS A 71 -2.82 -15.65 -2.03
C HIS A 71 -2.17 -14.69 -1.03
N LEU A 72 -3.00 -14.03 -0.23
CA LEU A 72 -2.54 -13.00 0.71
C LEU A 72 -1.67 -13.58 1.86
N PRO A 73 -2.07 -14.67 2.56
CA PRO A 73 -1.31 -15.12 3.72
C PRO A 73 0.15 -15.46 3.43
N PRO A 74 0.51 -16.21 2.36
CA PRO A 74 1.92 -16.49 2.04
C PRO A 74 2.73 -15.22 1.74
N LEU A 75 2.12 -14.22 1.09
CA LEU A 75 2.80 -12.95 0.82
C LEU A 75 3.04 -12.19 2.12
N VAL A 76 2.04 -12.08 3.00
CA VAL A 76 2.16 -11.39 4.28
C VAL A 76 3.22 -12.06 5.17
N GLU A 77 3.23 -13.39 5.25
CA GLU A 77 4.27 -14.13 5.98
C GLU A 77 5.68 -13.84 5.47
N THR A 78 5.83 -13.77 4.15
CA THR A 78 7.11 -13.45 3.54
C THR A 78 7.50 -11.99 3.83
N LEU A 79 6.55 -11.06 3.69
CA LEU A 79 6.78 -9.65 4.01
C LEU A 79 7.20 -9.45 5.48
N VAL A 80 6.58 -10.15 6.42
CA VAL A 80 7.00 -10.09 7.84
C VAL A 80 8.45 -10.52 8.00
N LYS A 81 8.84 -11.68 7.44
CA LYS A 81 10.22 -12.19 7.52
C LYS A 81 11.24 -11.20 6.96
N GLU A 82 10.90 -10.56 5.86
CA GLU A 82 11.80 -9.65 5.16
C GLU A 82 11.84 -8.25 5.81
N LEU A 83 10.67 -7.72 6.20
CA LEU A 83 10.60 -6.36 6.71
C LEU A 83 11.02 -6.23 8.18
N VAL A 84 10.90 -7.28 9.00
CA VAL A 84 11.35 -7.26 10.39
C VAL A 84 12.84 -6.92 10.48
N LEU A 85 13.64 -7.28 9.50
CA LEU A 85 15.08 -6.98 9.41
C LEU A 85 15.36 -5.46 9.23
N TRP A 86 14.33 -4.70 8.86
CA TRP A 86 14.39 -3.26 8.63
C TRP A 86 13.66 -2.45 9.71
N ILE A 87 13.06 -3.12 10.71
CA ILE A 87 12.37 -2.48 11.84
C ILE A 87 13.36 -2.31 13.00
N ASP A 88 14.37 -1.47 12.79
CA ASP A 88 15.41 -1.09 13.76
C ASP A 88 15.08 0.24 14.49
N ARG A 89 13.95 0.85 14.17
CA ARG A 89 13.45 2.13 14.67
C ARG A 89 11.93 2.20 14.56
N PRO A 90 11.26 3.24 15.14
CA PRO A 90 9.83 3.44 14.93
C PRO A 90 9.47 3.45 13.45
N PHE A 91 8.39 2.78 13.08
CA PHE A 91 7.99 2.65 11.68
C PHE A 91 6.50 2.95 11.50
N ALA A 92 6.14 3.34 10.29
CA ALA A 92 4.77 3.46 9.82
C ALA A 92 4.56 2.63 8.56
N LEU A 93 3.33 2.24 8.30
CA LEU A 93 2.93 1.53 7.09
C LEU A 93 1.98 2.40 6.27
N TYR A 94 2.20 2.47 4.98
CA TYR A 94 1.30 3.07 4.01
C TYR A 94 1.00 2.07 2.90
N GLY A 95 -0.26 1.95 2.53
CA GLY A 95 -0.66 1.18 1.35
C GLY A 95 -1.84 1.82 0.63
N HIS A 96 -1.85 1.70 -0.70
CA HIS A 96 -2.96 2.14 -1.54
C HIS A 96 -3.61 0.95 -2.22
N SER A 97 -4.95 0.89 -2.26
CA SER A 97 -5.73 -0.19 -2.87
C SER A 97 -5.29 -1.56 -2.29
N MET A 98 -4.82 -2.50 -3.11
CA MET A 98 -4.22 -3.76 -2.64
C MET A 98 -3.19 -3.53 -1.52
N GLY A 99 -2.35 -2.51 -1.65
CA GLY A 99 -1.35 -2.16 -0.65
C GLY A 99 -1.95 -1.79 0.71
N ALA A 100 -3.18 -1.24 0.75
CA ALA A 100 -3.86 -0.94 2.02
C ALA A 100 -4.25 -2.23 2.76
N LEU A 101 -4.76 -3.21 2.03
CA LEU A 101 -5.04 -4.55 2.57
C LEU A 101 -3.76 -5.23 3.06
N LEU A 102 -2.69 -5.17 2.25
CA LEU A 102 -1.37 -5.71 2.62
C LEU A 102 -0.81 -5.03 3.87
N ALA A 103 -0.89 -3.70 3.98
CA ALA A 103 -0.40 -2.94 5.13
C ALA A 103 -1.16 -3.31 6.42
N PHE A 104 -2.46 -3.49 6.32
CA PHE A 104 -3.31 -3.89 7.44
C PHE A 104 -2.97 -5.31 7.92
N GLU A 105 -2.95 -6.29 7.03
CA GLU A 105 -2.63 -7.67 7.40
C GLU A 105 -1.17 -7.83 7.86
N LEU A 106 -0.24 -7.05 7.27
CA LEU A 106 1.14 -6.99 7.73
C LEU A 106 1.24 -6.45 9.17
N ALA A 107 0.49 -5.40 9.51
CA ALA A 107 0.46 -4.86 10.88
C ALA A 107 -0.08 -5.90 11.88
N ARG A 108 -1.14 -6.62 11.51
CA ARG A 108 -1.71 -7.72 12.32
C ARG A 108 -0.71 -8.86 12.53
N GLU A 109 -0.03 -9.28 11.46
CA GLU A 109 0.94 -10.39 11.52
C GLU A 109 2.22 -10.00 12.29
N LEU A 110 2.69 -8.75 12.17
CA LEU A 110 3.79 -8.23 12.99
C LEU A 110 3.41 -8.21 14.47
N ARG A 111 2.18 -7.82 14.80
CA ARG A 111 1.65 -7.91 16.17
C ARG A 111 1.64 -9.35 16.69
N ARG A 112 1.10 -10.28 15.90
CA ARG A 112 0.97 -11.70 16.29
C ARG A 112 2.32 -12.39 16.52
N ARG A 113 3.28 -12.17 15.61
CA ARG A 113 4.55 -12.91 15.64
C ARG A 113 5.64 -12.24 16.46
N HIS A 114 5.62 -10.92 16.50
CA HIS A 114 6.73 -10.15 17.08
C HIS A 114 6.31 -9.17 18.17
N GLY A 115 5.01 -9.01 18.46
CA GLY A 115 4.52 -7.98 19.37
C GLY A 115 4.79 -6.55 18.87
N MET A 116 5.07 -6.39 17.57
CA MET A 116 5.41 -5.10 16.97
C MET A 116 4.18 -4.43 16.37
N LEU A 117 4.02 -3.15 16.62
CA LEU A 117 2.97 -2.31 16.03
C LEU A 117 3.58 -1.11 15.32
N PRO A 118 3.04 -0.72 14.17
CA PRO A 118 3.45 0.53 13.54
C PRO A 118 3.08 1.72 14.43
N ALA A 119 3.91 2.75 14.42
CA ALA A 119 3.58 4.03 15.07
C ALA A 119 2.38 4.71 14.39
N HIS A 120 2.13 4.38 13.12
CA HIS A 120 0.95 4.82 12.36
C HIS A 120 0.66 3.87 11.20
N LEU A 121 -0.63 3.56 10.98
CA LEU A 121 -1.10 2.82 9.82
C LEU A 121 -1.91 3.74 8.90
N PHE A 122 -1.48 3.85 7.64
CA PHE A 122 -2.20 4.57 6.59
C PHE A 122 -2.80 3.57 5.61
N VAL A 123 -4.11 3.61 5.44
CA VAL A 123 -4.87 2.81 4.46
C VAL A 123 -5.53 3.74 3.45
N SER A 124 -5.32 3.51 2.18
CA SER A 124 -5.69 4.45 1.11
C SER A 124 -6.42 3.74 -0.02
N GLY A 125 -7.59 4.25 -0.42
CA GLY A 125 -8.33 3.74 -1.58
C GLY A 125 -8.76 2.27 -1.47
N TYR A 126 -9.08 1.80 -0.27
CA TYR A 126 -9.58 0.43 -0.07
C TYR A 126 -10.69 0.42 0.99
N ARG A 127 -11.71 -0.41 0.75
CA ARG A 127 -12.78 -0.63 1.73
C ARG A 127 -12.24 -1.25 3.01
N ALA A 128 -12.88 -0.99 4.12
CA ALA A 128 -12.56 -1.70 5.35
C ALA A 128 -12.77 -3.22 5.18
N PRO A 129 -11.84 -4.06 5.68
CA PRO A 129 -11.73 -5.47 5.32
C PRO A 129 -12.92 -6.34 5.75
N GLN A 130 -13.67 -5.95 6.78
CA GLN A 130 -14.88 -6.63 7.24
C GLN A 130 -16.08 -6.43 6.31
N LEU A 131 -16.04 -5.44 5.42
CA LEU A 131 -17.10 -5.21 4.46
C LEU A 131 -17.02 -6.21 3.30
N PRO A 132 -18.15 -6.60 2.71
CA PRO A 132 -18.14 -7.47 1.54
C PRO A 132 -17.42 -6.82 0.35
N PRO A 133 -16.86 -7.61 -0.57
CA PRO A 133 -16.29 -7.07 -1.80
C PRO A 133 -17.35 -6.30 -2.60
N PRO A 134 -16.98 -5.20 -3.28
CA PRO A 134 -17.92 -4.35 -4.00
C PRO A 134 -18.51 -5.01 -5.24
N GLU A 135 -17.87 -6.06 -5.73
CA GLU A 135 -18.29 -6.80 -6.93
C GLU A 135 -17.83 -8.26 -6.85
N PRO A 136 -18.44 -9.15 -7.64
CA PRO A 136 -18.01 -10.55 -7.75
C PRO A 136 -16.58 -10.66 -8.27
N PRO A 137 -15.86 -11.76 -7.96
CA PRO A 137 -14.55 -12.04 -8.52
C PRO A 137 -14.55 -12.00 -10.06
N PHE A 138 -13.54 -11.37 -10.63
CA PHE A 138 -13.39 -11.22 -12.10
C PHE A 138 -11.99 -11.53 -12.64
N SER A 139 -11.05 -11.88 -11.75
CA SER A 139 -9.69 -12.25 -12.15
C SER A 139 -9.63 -13.49 -13.06
N HIS A 140 -10.67 -14.30 -13.08
CA HIS A 140 -10.81 -15.50 -13.90
C HIS A 140 -11.39 -15.25 -15.29
N LEU A 141 -11.94 -14.07 -15.55
CA LEU A 141 -12.56 -13.73 -16.83
C LEU A 141 -11.55 -13.73 -17.99
N PRO A 142 -12.00 -13.94 -19.24
CA PRO A 142 -11.17 -13.73 -20.43
C PRO A 142 -10.50 -12.35 -20.42
N ASP A 143 -9.35 -12.21 -21.09
CA ASP A 143 -8.52 -11.02 -21.01
C ASP A 143 -9.26 -9.74 -21.38
N ALA A 144 -10.07 -9.75 -22.44
CA ALA A 144 -10.84 -8.57 -22.85
C ALA A 144 -11.82 -8.10 -21.75
N GLU A 145 -12.57 -9.03 -21.15
CA GLU A 145 -13.50 -8.71 -20.07
C GLU A 145 -12.79 -8.28 -18.80
N PHE A 146 -11.65 -8.92 -18.47
CA PHE A 146 -10.83 -8.53 -17.33
C PHE A 146 -10.28 -7.11 -17.50
N ILE A 147 -9.76 -6.77 -18.68
CA ILE A 147 -9.27 -5.42 -19.01
C ILE A 147 -10.40 -4.38 -18.88
N ASP A 148 -11.60 -4.69 -19.38
CA ASP A 148 -12.75 -3.78 -19.27
C ASP A 148 -13.15 -3.52 -17.80
N ARG A 149 -13.04 -4.53 -16.94
CA ARG A 149 -13.23 -4.34 -15.50
C ARG A 149 -12.14 -3.47 -14.88
N LEU A 150 -10.88 -3.68 -15.25
CA LEU A 150 -9.75 -2.89 -14.75
C LEU A 150 -9.86 -1.40 -15.14
N ARG A 151 -10.36 -1.09 -16.33
CA ARG A 151 -10.60 0.29 -16.77
C ARG A 151 -11.53 1.08 -15.84
N GLN A 152 -12.49 0.40 -15.20
CA GLN A 152 -13.40 1.04 -14.25
C GLN A 152 -12.70 1.57 -12.99
N TYR A 153 -11.51 1.08 -12.66
CA TYR A 153 -10.68 1.60 -11.59
C TYR A 153 -9.82 2.81 -12.03
N GLY A 154 -9.69 3.05 -13.34
CA GLY A 154 -8.89 4.17 -13.88
C GLY A 154 -7.38 4.01 -13.69
N GLY A 155 -6.90 2.79 -13.35
CA GLY A 155 -5.50 2.56 -13.00
C GLY A 155 -4.58 2.15 -14.15
N ILE A 156 -5.13 1.85 -15.32
CA ILE A 156 -4.33 1.47 -16.49
C ILE A 156 -4.50 2.56 -17.56
N PRO A 157 -3.42 3.26 -17.92
CA PRO A 157 -3.46 4.20 -19.03
C PRO A 157 -3.83 3.51 -20.35
N ASP A 158 -4.66 4.15 -21.19
CA ASP A 158 -5.07 3.61 -22.47
C ASP A 158 -3.87 3.23 -23.38
N LEU A 159 -2.78 3.99 -23.29
CA LEU A 159 -1.54 3.69 -24.02
C LEU A 159 -0.92 2.34 -23.62
N VAL A 160 -1.09 1.91 -22.37
CA VAL A 160 -0.62 0.59 -21.89
C VAL A 160 -1.54 -0.50 -22.44
N VAL A 161 -2.87 -0.28 -22.40
CA VAL A 161 -3.86 -1.24 -22.92
C VAL A 161 -3.70 -1.45 -24.44
N GLN A 162 -3.30 -0.41 -25.18
CA GLN A 162 -3.09 -0.47 -26.62
C GLN A 162 -1.75 -1.09 -27.04
N ASN A 163 -0.86 -1.35 -26.07
CA ASN A 163 0.44 -1.95 -26.33
C ASN A 163 0.45 -3.41 -25.89
N GLU A 164 0.40 -4.34 -26.88
CA GLU A 164 0.35 -5.78 -26.64
C GLU A 164 1.54 -6.27 -25.81
N GLU A 165 2.77 -5.82 -26.10
CA GLU A 165 3.98 -6.25 -25.37
C GLU A 165 3.91 -5.83 -23.88
N LEU A 166 3.41 -4.64 -23.60
CA LEU A 166 3.21 -4.19 -22.22
C LEU A 166 2.09 -4.99 -21.55
N MET A 167 1.00 -5.27 -22.24
CA MET A 167 -0.10 -6.07 -21.70
C MET A 167 0.31 -7.50 -21.39
N ASP A 168 1.16 -8.14 -22.23
CA ASP A 168 1.71 -9.47 -21.97
C ASP A 168 2.50 -9.53 -20.65
N ILE A 169 3.12 -8.41 -20.26
CA ILE A 169 3.85 -8.30 -18.98
C ILE A 169 2.91 -7.98 -17.82
N PHE A 170 2.02 -6.98 -17.99
CA PHE A 170 1.21 -6.46 -16.89
C PHE A 170 -0.01 -7.33 -16.57
N LEU A 171 -0.60 -7.98 -17.56
CA LEU A 171 -1.84 -8.74 -17.39
C LEU A 171 -1.70 -9.92 -16.41
N PRO A 172 -0.63 -10.74 -16.48
CA PRO A 172 -0.40 -11.79 -15.49
C PRO A 172 -0.24 -11.24 -14.07
N ILE A 173 0.44 -10.09 -13.92
CA ILE A 173 0.66 -9.44 -12.63
C ILE A 173 -0.66 -8.97 -12.03
N LEU A 174 -1.44 -8.22 -12.82
CA LEU A 174 -2.75 -7.73 -12.41
C LEU A 174 -3.69 -8.87 -12.04
N ARG A 175 -3.72 -9.93 -12.85
CA ARG A 175 -4.55 -11.10 -12.60
C ARG A 175 -4.19 -11.82 -11.31
N ALA A 176 -2.91 -11.96 -11.02
CA ALA A 176 -2.43 -12.55 -9.77
C ALA A 176 -2.79 -11.67 -8.56
N ASP A 177 -2.60 -10.37 -8.66
CA ASP A 177 -2.91 -9.40 -7.60
C ASP A 177 -4.42 -9.34 -7.30
N PHE A 178 -5.26 -9.31 -8.35
CA PHE A 178 -6.72 -9.35 -8.16
C PHE A 178 -7.19 -10.69 -7.60
N LYS A 179 -6.66 -11.82 -8.09
CA LYS A 179 -6.96 -13.14 -7.54
C LYS A 179 -6.62 -13.22 -6.04
N MET A 180 -5.52 -12.62 -5.63
CA MET A 180 -5.13 -12.55 -4.23
C MET A 180 -6.13 -11.73 -3.38
N MET A 181 -6.57 -10.58 -3.87
CA MET A 181 -7.57 -9.75 -3.18
C MET A 181 -8.96 -10.40 -3.14
N GLU A 182 -9.37 -11.04 -4.22
CA GLU A 182 -10.65 -11.75 -4.35
C GLU A 182 -10.73 -12.98 -3.44
N GLY A 183 -9.60 -13.67 -3.24
CA GLY A 183 -9.49 -14.82 -2.34
C GLY A 183 -9.35 -14.44 -0.86
N TYR A 184 -9.29 -13.14 -0.53
CA TYR A 184 -9.16 -12.71 0.85
C TYR A 184 -10.46 -12.88 1.63
N THR A 185 -10.34 -13.48 2.80
CA THR A 185 -11.42 -13.60 3.78
C THR A 185 -10.98 -12.93 5.07
N TYR A 186 -11.76 -11.93 5.51
CA TYR A 186 -11.50 -11.25 6.78
C TYR A 186 -11.74 -12.21 7.96
N SER A 187 -10.80 -12.24 8.90
CA SER A 187 -11.00 -12.87 10.21
C SER A 187 -10.98 -11.79 11.30
N GLU A 188 -11.93 -11.87 12.21
CA GLU A 188 -12.03 -10.92 13.32
C GLU A 188 -10.86 -11.09 14.30
N GLU A 189 -10.27 -9.96 14.69
CA GLU A 189 -9.24 -9.86 15.72
C GLU A 189 -9.44 -8.57 16.52
N PRO A 190 -8.85 -8.46 17.74
CA PRO A 190 -8.85 -7.19 18.46
C PRO A 190 -8.28 -6.05 17.61
N PRO A 191 -8.82 -4.83 17.72
CA PRO A 191 -8.31 -3.67 17.02
C PRO A 191 -6.80 -3.47 17.24
N LEU A 192 -6.12 -2.86 16.28
CA LEU A 192 -4.71 -2.51 16.39
C LEU A 192 -4.53 -1.37 17.40
N GLU A 193 -3.55 -1.47 18.26
CA GLU A 193 -3.18 -0.42 19.22
C GLU A 193 -2.22 0.61 18.60
N CYS A 194 -2.58 1.10 17.42
CA CYS A 194 -1.85 2.15 16.70
C CYS A 194 -2.81 3.12 16.02
N PRO A 195 -2.47 4.40 15.88
CA PRO A 195 -3.26 5.35 15.11
C PRO A 195 -3.46 4.87 13.67
N LEU A 196 -4.67 5.08 13.14
CA LEU A 196 -5.05 4.71 11.77
C LEU A 196 -5.60 5.91 11.02
N THR A 197 -5.05 6.18 9.86
CA THR A 197 -5.60 7.19 8.95
C THR A 197 -6.04 6.55 7.65
N ALA A 198 -7.29 6.75 7.28
CA ALA A 198 -7.90 6.24 6.06
C ALA A 198 -8.06 7.36 5.02
N PHE A 199 -7.67 7.10 3.78
CA PHE A 199 -7.72 8.04 2.67
C PHE A 199 -8.67 7.55 1.56
N GLY A 200 -9.50 8.46 1.02
CA GLY A 200 -10.41 8.19 -0.07
C GLY A 200 -10.40 9.26 -1.15
N GLY A 201 -10.72 8.88 -2.38
CA GLY A 201 -10.99 9.80 -3.48
C GLY A 201 -12.45 10.26 -3.46
N LEU A 202 -12.70 11.56 -3.69
CA LEU A 202 -14.05 12.11 -3.72
C LEU A 202 -14.90 11.60 -4.90
N SER A 203 -14.24 11.14 -5.96
CA SER A 203 -14.88 10.61 -7.18
C SER A 203 -14.48 9.15 -7.44
N ASP A 204 -14.06 8.41 -6.41
CA ASP A 204 -13.77 6.97 -6.55
C ASP A 204 -15.07 6.21 -6.81
N PRO A 205 -15.24 5.54 -7.97
CA PRO A 205 -16.50 4.87 -8.32
C PRO A 205 -16.74 3.57 -7.53
N LYS A 206 -15.71 3.04 -6.86
CA LYS A 206 -15.77 1.75 -6.17
C LYS A 206 -15.71 1.88 -4.65
N ILE A 207 -15.01 2.89 -4.14
CA ILE A 207 -14.74 3.06 -2.72
C ILE A 207 -15.33 4.39 -2.24
N ASP A 208 -16.57 4.35 -1.82
CA ASP A 208 -17.28 5.50 -1.29
C ASP A 208 -16.81 5.88 0.14
N ARG A 209 -17.36 7.00 0.63
CA ARG A 209 -17.02 7.57 1.94
C ARG A 209 -17.28 6.60 3.10
N GLU A 210 -18.37 5.85 3.06
CA GLU A 210 -18.76 4.94 4.13
C GLU A 210 -17.78 3.79 4.26
N LYS A 211 -17.31 3.24 3.15
CA LYS A 211 -16.29 2.18 3.11
C LYS A 211 -14.95 2.61 3.68
N ILE A 212 -14.61 3.90 3.53
CA ILE A 212 -13.39 4.49 4.14
C ILE A 212 -13.61 4.73 5.64
N ILE A 213 -14.75 5.26 6.07
CA ILE A 213 -15.02 5.51 7.49
C ILE A 213 -15.12 4.21 8.28
N ALA A 214 -15.57 3.13 7.66
CA ALA A 214 -15.70 1.82 8.31
C ALA A 214 -14.36 1.24 8.81
N TRP A 215 -13.22 1.79 8.44
CA TRP A 215 -11.91 1.43 9.01
C TRP A 215 -11.77 1.78 10.49
N ASN A 216 -12.65 2.62 11.06
CA ASN A 216 -12.58 3.08 12.45
C ASN A 216 -12.58 1.95 13.48
N ILE A 217 -13.20 0.81 13.20
CA ILE A 217 -13.27 -0.33 14.13
C ILE A 217 -11.95 -1.10 14.23
N HIS A 218 -10.99 -0.86 13.34
CA HIS A 218 -9.73 -1.58 13.27
C HIS A 218 -8.61 -0.96 14.10
N THR A 219 -8.88 0.13 14.80
CA THR A 219 -7.95 0.72 15.77
C THR A 219 -8.64 1.02 17.09
N SER A 220 -7.96 0.75 18.20
CA SER A 220 -8.35 1.19 19.53
C SER A 220 -7.79 2.58 19.88
N MET A 221 -6.97 3.15 18.98
CA MET A 221 -6.37 4.47 19.14
C MET A 221 -7.10 5.51 18.27
N ARG A 222 -6.42 6.62 17.96
CA ARG A 222 -7.01 7.68 17.13
C ARG A 222 -7.26 7.19 15.69
N PHE A 223 -8.47 7.41 15.20
CA PHE A 223 -8.85 7.25 13.81
C PHE A 223 -9.07 8.61 13.13
N SER A 224 -8.63 8.76 11.90
CA SER A 224 -8.96 9.90 11.04
C SER A 224 -9.23 9.44 9.61
N ALA A 225 -10.15 10.14 8.92
CA ALA A 225 -10.46 9.89 7.52
C ALA A 225 -10.35 11.19 6.72
N HIS A 226 -9.64 11.15 5.59
CA HIS A 226 -9.44 12.29 4.71
C HIS A 226 -9.81 11.95 3.29
N PHE A 227 -10.44 12.91 2.59
CA PHE A 227 -10.92 12.75 1.22
C PHE A 227 -10.28 13.79 0.33
N PHE A 228 -9.80 13.34 -0.84
CA PHE A 228 -9.06 14.16 -1.78
C PHE A 228 -9.77 14.24 -3.14
N PRO A 229 -9.63 15.34 -3.88
CA PRO A 229 -10.06 15.40 -5.27
C PRO A 229 -9.44 14.27 -6.09
N GLY A 230 -10.23 13.68 -6.99
CA GLY A 230 -9.81 12.59 -7.87
C GLY A 230 -10.60 11.30 -7.64
N GLY A 231 -10.36 10.33 -8.53
CA GLY A 231 -10.94 8.98 -8.50
C GLY A 231 -10.14 8.03 -7.62
N HIS A 232 -10.09 6.75 -8.05
CA HIS A 232 -9.37 5.71 -7.29
C HIS A 232 -7.88 6.04 -7.09
N PHE A 233 -7.22 6.63 -8.10
CA PHE A 233 -5.80 6.99 -8.05
C PHE A 233 -5.56 8.46 -7.63
N PHE A 234 -6.40 9.01 -6.75
CA PHE A 234 -6.23 10.36 -6.18
C PHE A 234 -4.83 10.59 -5.58
N LEU A 235 -4.11 9.53 -5.20
CA LEU A 235 -2.74 9.65 -4.71
C LEU A 235 -1.77 10.24 -5.74
N HIS A 236 -2.11 10.19 -7.03
CA HIS A 236 -1.35 10.85 -8.11
C HIS A 236 -1.90 12.25 -8.40
N ASP A 237 -3.22 12.38 -8.53
CA ASP A 237 -3.88 13.64 -8.88
C ASP A 237 -3.76 14.67 -7.75
N SER A 238 -3.88 14.24 -6.51
CA SER A 238 -3.83 15.04 -5.29
C SER A 238 -2.57 14.80 -4.47
N GLU A 239 -1.48 14.34 -5.07
CA GLU A 239 -0.25 13.93 -4.38
C GLU A 239 0.26 14.95 -3.34
N PRO A 240 0.32 16.28 -3.61
CA PRO A 240 0.79 17.24 -2.61
C PRO A 240 -0.10 17.29 -1.36
N LEU A 241 -1.41 17.11 -1.53
CA LEU A 241 -2.36 17.09 -0.40
C LEU A 241 -2.23 15.82 0.42
N VAL A 242 -2.09 14.67 -0.24
CA VAL A 242 -1.87 13.36 0.39
C VAL A 242 -0.58 13.39 1.19
N LEU A 243 0.53 13.85 0.60
CA LEU A 243 1.83 13.94 1.28
C LEU A 243 1.80 14.89 2.46
N ARG A 244 1.12 16.04 2.34
CA ARG A 244 0.96 16.97 3.46
C ARG A 244 0.27 16.28 4.64
N GLN A 245 -0.76 15.49 4.38
CA GLN A 245 -1.48 14.78 5.42
C GLN A 245 -0.66 13.65 6.04
N ILE A 246 0.05 12.87 5.22
CA ILE A 246 0.98 11.83 5.70
C ILE A 246 2.03 12.47 6.62
N ASN A 247 2.70 13.54 6.17
CA ASN A 247 3.74 14.21 6.94
C ASN A 247 3.21 14.78 8.27
N HIS A 248 2.00 15.33 8.28
CA HIS A 248 1.34 15.80 9.50
C HIS A 248 1.14 14.66 10.50
N GLN A 249 0.58 13.53 10.07
CA GLN A 249 0.33 12.38 10.92
C GLN A 249 1.62 11.70 11.41
N LEU A 250 2.65 11.62 10.56
CA LEU A 250 3.98 11.11 10.93
C LEU A 250 4.62 11.99 12.01
N ASN A 251 4.52 13.32 11.88
CA ASN A 251 5.02 14.26 12.87
C ASN A 251 4.35 14.01 14.23
N GLU A 252 3.03 13.89 14.27
CA GLU A 252 2.30 13.62 15.52
C GLU A 252 2.62 12.25 16.13
N SER A 253 2.81 11.22 15.30
CA SER A 253 2.98 9.84 15.79
C SER A 253 4.42 9.47 16.14
N LEU A 254 5.41 10.12 15.50
CA LEU A 254 6.82 9.78 15.64
C LEU A 254 7.63 10.82 16.40
N LEU A 255 7.23 12.10 16.39
CA LEU A 255 7.97 13.20 17.01
C LEU A 255 7.33 13.71 18.30
N ALA A 256 6.06 13.44 18.56
CA ALA A 256 5.35 13.88 19.76
C ALA A 256 5.45 12.89 20.95
N ARG A 257 6.45 12.01 20.93
CA ARG A 257 6.74 11.05 22.00
C ARG A 257 7.81 11.56 22.95
#